data_82b9d7c88dd4e3d43efdaffbec16b76c
#
_entry.id   82b9d7c88dd4e3d43efdaffbec16b76c
#
_cell.length_a   1.000
_cell.length_b   1.000
_cell.length_c   1.000
_cell.angle_alpha   90.00
_cell.angle_beta   90.00
_cell.angle_gamma   90.00
#
_symmetry.space_group_name_H-M   'P 1'
#
loop_
_entity.id
_entity.type
_entity.pdbx_description
1 polymer ?
#
loop_
_entity_poly.entity_id
_entity_poly.type
_entity_poly.pdbx_seq_one_letter_code
_entity_poly.pdbx_strand_id
1 'polypeptide(L)'
;MSNAYLERKLTVRYPTDLKAWQALKAHYRKDIRHRSLGDIFKRHKGRATRLRLSAGALQLDYSKNLVTAKTLRLFTQLARQAGVPGAIDAMFSGEPINQTEGRAVLHVALRSKISDRIALEVPGVRDVWEVLTRIEEYVDAVESGAIRGSGGQRLTEIVNIGIGGSDLGPVMAAKALRPYWKEGVRFHSVSNVDGTQLADLKKELDPERKLFVI
;
A
#
# COMPACT_ATOMS: atom_id res chain seq x y z
N MET A 1 17.99 -12.44 22.98
CA MET A 1 16.82 -11.59 22.73
C MET A 1 15.57 -12.43 22.93
N SER A 2 14.70 -11.97 23.79
CA SER A 2 13.67 -12.78 24.47
C SER A 2 12.58 -13.27 23.49
N ASN A 3 12.31 -14.55 23.59
CA ASN A 3 11.30 -15.33 22.87
C ASN A 3 9.84 -14.96 23.23
N ALA A 4 9.62 -13.85 23.91
CA ALA A 4 8.32 -13.44 24.45
C ALA A 4 7.24 -13.17 23.37
N TYR A 5 7.64 -12.77 22.15
CA TYR A 5 6.72 -12.62 21.03
C TYR A 5 6.33 -13.99 20.45
N LEU A 6 7.28 -14.93 20.39
CA LEU A 6 7.01 -16.29 19.89
C LEU A 6 6.14 -17.10 20.87
N GLU A 7 6.29 -16.89 22.18
CA GLU A 7 5.44 -17.54 23.17
C GLU A 7 4.01 -16.98 23.21
N ARG A 8 3.79 -15.72 22.83
CA ARG A 8 2.45 -15.17 22.59
C ARG A 8 1.77 -15.73 21.33
N LYS A 9 2.53 -16.34 20.40
CA LYS A 9 2.03 -16.95 19.17
C LYS A 9 1.09 -18.14 19.36
N LEU A 10 1.16 -18.83 20.49
CA LEU A 10 0.45 -20.09 20.70
C LEU A 10 -1.03 -19.96 21.05
N THR A 11 -1.54 -18.72 21.12
CA THR A 11 -2.97 -18.45 21.31
C THR A 11 -3.54 -17.48 20.31
N VAL A 12 -3.27 -17.69 19.01
CA VAL A 12 -3.98 -16.95 17.97
C VAL A 12 -5.43 -17.40 17.99
N ARG A 13 -6.22 -16.75 18.81
CA ARG A 13 -7.68 -16.82 18.71
C ARG A 13 -8.08 -16.17 17.42
N TYR A 14 -8.84 -16.89 16.60
CA TYR A 14 -9.43 -16.25 15.44
C TYR A 14 -10.20 -15.00 15.87
N PRO A 15 -10.13 -13.87 15.14
CA PRO A 15 -10.86 -12.67 15.51
C PRO A 15 -12.35 -12.92 15.78
N THR A 16 -12.92 -13.95 15.13
CA THR A 16 -14.31 -14.39 15.30
C THR A 16 -14.62 -14.95 16.69
N ASP A 17 -13.62 -15.41 17.42
CA ASP A 17 -13.80 -15.99 18.77
C ASP A 17 -13.75 -14.91 19.86
N LEU A 18 -13.35 -13.70 19.50
CA LEU A 18 -13.23 -12.59 20.44
C LEU A 18 -14.61 -12.08 20.89
N LYS A 19 -14.71 -11.71 22.16
CA LYS A 19 -15.95 -11.15 22.74
C LYS A 19 -16.41 -9.91 21.98
N ALA A 20 -15.49 -9.06 21.56
CA ALA A 20 -15.82 -7.86 20.78
C ALA A 20 -16.39 -8.19 19.39
N TRP A 21 -15.92 -9.26 18.74
CA TRP A 21 -16.51 -9.73 17.49
C TRP A 21 -17.96 -10.19 17.68
N GLN A 22 -18.21 -11.00 18.72
CA GLN A 22 -19.56 -11.48 19.01
C GLN A 22 -20.50 -10.32 19.36
N ALA A 23 -20.03 -9.33 20.12
CA ALA A 23 -20.79 -8.12 20.43
C ALA A 23 -21.07 -7.28 19.16
N LEU A 24 -20.10 -7.18 18.25
CA LEU A 24 -20.25 -6.49 16.96
C LEU A 24 -21.30 -7.20 16.07
N LYS A 25 -21.24 -8.54 15.99
CA LYS A 25 -22.20 -9.36 15.27
C LYS A 25 -23.62 -9.22 15.84
N ALA A 26 -23.76 -9.22 17.16
CA ALA A 26 -25.04 -8.99 17.82
C ALA A 26 -25.58 -7.56 17.56
N HIS A 27 -24.70 -6.55 17.65
CA HIS A 27 -25.02 -5.17 17.34
C HIS A 27 -25.49 -5.00 15.87
N TYR A 28 -24.78 -5.61 14.91
CA TYR A 28 -25.21 -5.59 13.50
C TYR A 28 -26.61 -6.15 13.33
N ARG A 29 -26.87 -7.36 13.88
CA ARG A 29 -28.17 -8.03 13.75
C ARG A 29 -29.31 -7.23 14.36
N LYS A 30 -29.09 -6.65 15.55
CA LYS A 30 -30.12 -5.95 16.33
C LYS A 30 -30.32 -4.51 15.87
N ASP A 31 -29.23 -3.80 15.62
CA ASP A 31 -29.28 -2.34 15.55
C ASP A 31 -28.97 -1.76 14.15
N ILE A 32 -28.26 -2.50 13.30
CA ILE A 32 -27.74 -1.95 12.03
C ILE A 32 -28.42 -2.53 10.80
N ARG A 33 -28.63 -3.84 10.76
CA ARG A 33 -29.08 -4.60 9.60
C ARG A 33 -30.27 -3.98 8.84
N HIS A 34 -31.19 -3.35 9.55
CA HIS A 34 -32.43 -2.82 9.01
C HIS A 34 -32.43 -1.29 8.89
N ARG A 35 -31.29 -0.63 9.08
CA ARG A 35 -31.21 0.83 8.95
C ARG A 35 -30.82 1.23 7.55
N SER A 36 -31.48 2.24 7.01
CA SER A 36 -31.02 2.93 5.82
C SER A 36 -30.05 4.06 6.19
N LEU A 37 -29.10 4.38 5.29
CA LEU A 37 -28.25 5.56 5.46
C LEU A 37 -29.08 6.85 5.56
N GLY A 38 -30.16 6.97 4.77
CA GLY A 38 -31.04 8.12 4.82
C GLY A 38 -31.63 8.35 6.21
N ASP A 39 -32.09 7.29 6.88
CA ASP A 39 -32.64 7.40 8.24
C ASP A 39 -31.56 7.75 9.26
N ILE A 40 -30.35 7.23 9.10
CA ILE A 40 -29.24 7.57 9.97
C ILE A 40 -28.88 9.06 9.84
N PHE A 41 -28.83 9.59 8.62
CA PHE A 41 -28.55 11.01 8.39
C PHE A 41 -29.67 11.91 8.93
N LYS A 42 -30.94 11.55 8.74
CA LYS A 42 -32.08 12.30 9.30
C LYS A 42 -32.01 12.43 10.83
N ARG A 43 -31.59 11.36 11.52
CA ARG A 43 -31.50 11.30 12.98
C ARG A 43 -30.24 11.99 13.55
N HIS A 44 -29.19 12.16 12.73
CA HIS A 44 -27.89 12.66 13.17
C HIS A 44 -27.38 13.78 12.27
N LYS A 45 -27.96 14.97 12.40
CA LYS A 45 -27.66 16.16 11.56
C LYS A 45 -26.15 16.50 11.48
N GLY A 46 -25.38 16.30 12.53
CA GLY A 46 -23.91 16.53 12.53
C GLY A 46 -23.05 15.36 12.05
N ARG A 47 -23.64 14.35 11.41
CA ARG A 47 -22.91 13.12 11.04
C ARG A 47 -21.78 13.35 10.06
N ALA A 48 -22.03 14.13 9.01
CA ALA A 48 -21.03 14.42 7.98
C ALA A 48 -19.78 15.11 8.54
N THR A 49 -19.95 15.95 9.55
CA THR A 49 -18.82 16.65 10.21
C THR A 49 -18.09 15.74 11.19
N ARG A 50 -18.84 14.95 11.98
CA ARG A 50 -18.25 14.11 13.05
C ARG A 50 -17.55 12.84 12.55
N LEU A 51 -17.93 12.34 11.38
CA LEU A 51 -17.34 11.15 10.78
C LEU A 51 -16.35 11.52 9.66
N ARG A 52 -15.50 12.49 9.96
CA ARG A 52 -14.34 12.87 9.16
C ARG A 52 -13.08 12.76 9.99
N LEU A 53 -12.01 12.34 9.36
CA LEU A 53 -10.67 12.33 9.91
C LEU A 53 -9.73 13.03 8.94
N SER A 54 -8.77 13.77 9.49
CA SER A 54 -7.72 14.40 8.70
C SER A 54 -6.35 13.92 9.19
N ALA A 55 -5.49 13.56 8.26
CA ALA A 55 -4.11 13.18 8.53
C ALA A 55 -3.21 13.86 7.47
N GLY A 56 -2.56 14.95 7.83
CA GLY A 56 -1.86 15.81 6.87
C GLY A 56 -2.82 16.34 5.81
N ALA A 57 -2.50 16.10 4.54
CA ALA A 57 -3.33 16.48 3.40
C ALA A 57 -4.47 15.50 3.10
N LEU A 58 -4.49 14.33 3.76
CA LEU A 58 -5.51 13.32 3.54
C LEU A 58 -6.74 13.62 4.40
N GLN A 59 -7.92 13.54 3.78
CA GLN A 59 -9.20 13.62 4.46
C GLN A 59 -10.01 12.36 4.17
N LEU A 60 -10.44 11.69 5.23
CA LEU A 60 -11.33 10.54 5.16
C LEU A 60 -12.72 10.93 5.63
N ASP A 61 -13.71 10.87 4.75
CA ASP A 61 -15.13 10.98 5.08
C ASP A 61 -15.77 9.59 5.07
N TYR A 62 -16.05 9.06 6.26
CA TYR A 62 -16.71 7.77 6.44
C TYR A 62 -18.16 7.91 6.94
N SER A 63 -18.76 9.09 6.76
CA SER A 63 -20.13 9.37 7.15
C SER A 63 -21.16 8.50 6.43
N LYS A 64 -20.84 8.01 5.23
CA LYS A 64 -21.71 7.13 4.42
C LYS A 64 -21.56 5.64 4.75
N ASN A 65 -20.73 5.27 5.71
CA ASN A 65 -20.68 3.88 6.18
C ASN A 65 -21.83 3.59 7.16
N LEU A 66 -22.35 2.37 7.18
CA LEU A 66 -23.39 1.95 8.12
C LEU A 66 -22.85 1.75 9.54
N VAL A 67 -22.33 2.80 10.14
CA VAL A 67 -21.75 2.79 11.48
C VAL A 67 -22.43 3.80 12.40
N THR A 68 -22.43 3.48 13.67
CA THR A 68 -22.87 4.34 14.78
C THR A 68 -21.73 4.53 15.77
N ALA A 69 -21.88 5.42 16.74
CA ALA A 69 -20.90 5.56 17.83
C ALA A 69 -20.65 4.23 18.57
N LYS A 70 -21.69 3.40 18.75
CA LYS A 70 -21.55 2.06 19.33
C LYS A 70 -20.75 1.14 18.43
N THR A 71 -20.96 1.17 17.12
CA THR A 71 -20.19 0.40 16.14
C THR A 71 -18.70 0.74 16.23
N LEU A 72 -18.36 2.03 16.25
CA LEU A 72 -16.97 2.48 16.35
C LEU A 72 -16.30 2.03 17.67
N ARG A 73 -17.01 2.12 18.79
CA ARG A 73 -16.49 1.60 20.07
C ARG A 73 -16.21 0.10 20.01
N LEU A 74 -17.12 -0.67 19.40
CA LEU A 74 -16.94 -2.12 19.26
C LEU A 74 -15.77 -2.46 18.31
N PHE A 75 -15.55 -1.70 17.24
CA PHE A 75 -14.37 -1.85 16.39
C PHE A 75 -13.06 -1.56 17.15
N THR A 76 -13.04 -0.50 17.97
CA THR A 76 -11.87 -0.19 18.81
C THR A 76 -11.61 -1.30 19.82
N GLN A 77 -12.65 -1.86 20.44
CA GLN A 77 -12.51 -3.00 21.34
C GLN A 77 -12.01 -4.25 20.62
N LEU A 78 -12.51 -4.51 19.40
CA LEU A 78 -12.05 -5.63 18.58
C LEU A 78 -10.58 -5.49 18.23
N ALA A 79 -10.16 -4.31 17.76
CA ALA A 79 -8.76 -4.04 17.44
C ALA A 79 -7.83 -4.27 18.65
N ARG A 80 -8.24 -3.81 19.84
CA ARG A 80 -7.48 -4.05 21.08
C ARG A 80 -7.42 -5.53 21.45
N GLN A 81 -8.55 -6.24 21.40
CA GLN A 81 -8.59 -7.67 21.71
C GLN A 81 -7.83 -8.52 20.70
N ALA A 82 -7.77 -8.08 19.44
CA ALA A 82 -6.98 -8.71 18.39
C ALA A 82 -5.49 -8.36 18.43
N GLY A 83 -5.05 -7.52 19.38
CA GLY A 83 -3.64 -7.17 19.55
C GLY A 83 -3.09 -6.18 18.53
N VAL A 84 -3.96 -5.46 17.79
CA VAL A 84 -3.52 -4.51 16.75
C VAL A 84 -2.52 -3.47 17.24
N PRO A 85 -2.66 -2.84 18.45
CA PRO A 85 -1.65 -1.90 18.93
C PRO A 85 -0.26 -2.53 19.06
N GLY A 86 -0.17 -3.70 19.67
CA GLY A 86 1.12 -4.41 19.79
C GLY A 86 1.70 -4.84 18.43
N ALA A 87 0.85 -5.19 17.47
CA ALA A 87 1.31 -5.51 16.12
C ALA A 87 1.86 -4.28 15.38
N ILE A 88 1.29 -3.09 15.63
CA ILE A 88 1.83 -1.82 15.12
C ILE A 88 3.22 -1.56 15.71
N ASP A 89 3.37 -1.66 17.04
CA ASP A 89 4.65 -1.45 17.70
C ASP A 89 5.70 -2.44 17.18
N ALA A 90 5.35 -3.71 17.04
CA ALA A 90 6.20 -4.75 16.49
C ALA A 90 6.62 -4.47 15.02
N MET A 91 5.72 -3.95 14.20
CA MET A 91 6.03 -3.55 12.82
C MET A 91 7.06 -2.41 12.80
N PHE A 92 6.88 -1.40 13.64
CA PHE A 92 7.80 -0.25 13.71
C PHE A 92 9.14 -0.58 14.38
N SER A 93 9.22 -1.64 15.17
CA SER A 93 10.48 -2.15 15.75
C SER A 93 11.16 -3.21 14.90
N GLY A 94 10.61 -3.55 13.75
CA GLY A 94 11.22 -4.51 12.81
C GLY A 94 11.13 -5.97 13.28
N GLU A 95 10.17 -6.29 14.16
CA GLU A 95 9.92 -7.68 14.54
C GLU A 95 9.39 -8.49 13.36
N PRO A 96 9.67 -9.82 13.28
CA PRO A 96 9.25 -10.66 12.18
C PRO A 96 7.76 -11.00 12.27
N ILE A 97 6.89 -9.99 12.06
CA ILE A 97 5.42 -10.14 12.14
C ILE A 97 4.81 -10.86 10.95
N ASN A 98 5.50 -10.98 9.83
CA ASN A 98 5.11 -11.88 8.74
C ASN A 98 5.45 -13.31 9.15
N GLN A 99 4.45 -13.99 9.69
CA GLN A 99 4.62 -15.33 10.29
C GLN A 99 4.88 -16.43 9.27
N THR A 100 4.38 -16.29 8.05
CA THR A 100 4.52 -17.30 7.01
C THR A 100 5.94 -17.35 6.46
N GLU A 101 6.60 -16.21 6.38
CA GLU A 101 7.95 -16.10 5.84
C GLU A 101 9.02 -15.83 6.92
N GLY A 102 8.61 -15.59 8.17
CA GLY A 102 9.52 -15.30 9.26
C GLY A 102 10.25 -13.96 9.12
N ARG A 103 9.65 -12.98 8.45
CA ARG A 103 10.28 -11.69 8.13
C ARG A 103 9.61 -10.52 8.82
N ALA A 104 10.40 -9.46 9.03
CA ALA A 104 9.86 -8.14 9.33
C ALA A 104 9.01 -7.61 8.15
N VAL A 105 8.08 -6.70 8.46
CA VAL A 105 7.27 -5.99 7.46
C VAL A 105 7.74 -4.55 7.43
N LEU A 106 8.56 -4.20 6.44
CA LEU A 106 9.29 -2.94 6.37
C LEU A 106 8.63 -1.89 5.44
N HIS A 107 7.33 -1.93 5.27
CA HIS A 107 6.60 -0.92 4.46
C HIS A 107 6.83 0.51 4.96
N VAL A 108 7.06 0.67 6.25
CA VAL A 108 7.36 1.95 6.90
C VAL A 108 8.74 2.50 6.51
N ALA A 109 9.69 1.64 6.12
CA ALA A 109 11.04 2.04 5.70
C ALA A 109 11.02 2.98 4.49
N LEU A 110 10.17 2.71 3.50
CA LEU A 110 10.01 3.55 2.31
C LEU A 110 9.46 4.96 2.60
N ARG A 111 8.97 5.20 3.80
CA ARG A 111 8.34 6.46 4.21
C ARG A 111 9.03 7.10 5.41
N SER A 112 10.04 6.45 5.96
CA SER A 112 10.89 6.99 7.02
C SER A 112 11.95 7.91 6.43
N LYS A 113 12.52 8.79 7.26
CA LYS A 113 13.75 9.51 6.93
C LYS A 113 14.95 8.67 7.37
N ILE A 114 16.10 8.90 6.76
CA ILE A 114 17.34 8.21 7.14
C ILE A 114 17.74 8.47 8.60
N SER A 115 17.27 9.57 9.17
CA SER A 115 17.48 9.94 10.58
C SER A 115 16.45 9.35 11.54
N ASP A 116 15.40 8.71 11.03
CA ASP A 116 14.36 8.15 11.88
C ASP A 116 14.88 6.90 12.61
N ARG A 117 14.37 6.66 13.82
CA ARG A 117 14.75 5.55 14.66
C ARG A 117 14.69 4.20 13.94
N ILE A 118 13.64 3.98 13.15
CA ILE A 118 13.48 2.73 12.39
C ILE A 118 14.62 2.53 11.40
N ALA A 119 15.15 3.60 10.78
CA ALA A 119 16.25 3.52 9.85
C ALA A 119 17.60 3.26 10.55
N LEU A 120 17.73 3.68 11.80
CA LEU A 120 18.95 3.55 12.58
C LEU A 120 19.05 2.21 13.32
N GLU A 121 17.95 1.70 13.82
CA GLU A 121 17.91 0.56 14.76
C GLU A 121 17.43 -0.75 14.13
N VAL A 122 16.68 -0.69 13.01
CA VAL A 122 16.11 -1.90 12.39
C VAL A 122 17.01 -2.40 11.25
N PRO A 123 17.51 -3.64 11.32
CA PRO A 123 18.32 -4.23 10.25
C PRO A 123 17.57 -4.26 8.91
N GLY A 124 18.27 -3.98 7.84
CA GLY A 124 17.75 -3.98 6.47
C GLY A 124 17.05 -2.68 6.06
N VAL A 125 16.74 -1.76 6.97
CA VAL A 125 16.08 -0.50 6.60
C VAL A 125 17.03 0.45 5.86
N ARG A 126 18.31 0.46 6.22
CA ARG A 126 19.33 1.24 5.49
C ARG A 126 19.50 0.76 4.05
N ASP A 127 19.44 -0.55 3.84
CA ASP A 127 19.55 -1.15 2.49
C ASP A 127 18.45 -0.65 1.56
N VAL A 128 17.25 -0.36 2.09
CA VAL A 128 16.16 0.26 1.32
C VAL A 128 16.58 1.64 0.79
N TRP A 129 17.25 2.45 1.60
CA TRP A 129 17.74 3.77 1.19
C TRP A 129 18.85 3.68 0.14
N GLU A 130 19.76 2.75 0.29
CA GLU A 130 20.80 2.51 -0.72
C GLU A 130 20.21 2.10 -2.06
N VAL A 131 19.17 1.24 -2.04
CA VAL A 131 18.46 0.86 -3.26
C VAL A 131 17.74 2.05 -3.88
N LEU A 132 17.07 2.89 -3.07
CA LEU A 132 16.40 4.09 -3.58
C LEU A 132 17.40 5.07 -4.22
N THR A 133 18.56 5.27 -3.62
CA THR A 133 19.63 6.11 -4.20
C THR A 133 20.10 5.55 -5.55
N ARG A 134 20.34 4.24 -5.62
CA ARG A 134 20.73 3.60 -6.90
C ARG A 134 19.65 3.69 -7.97
N ILE A 135 18.36 3.65 -7.57
CA ILE A 135 17.25 3.86 -8.51
C ILE A 135 17.28 5.30 -9.05
N GLU A 136 17.49 6.29 -8.19
CA GLU A 136 17.60 7.70 -8.57
C GLU A 136 18.77 7.91 -9.56
N GLU A 137 19.96 7.43 -9.22
CA GLU A 137 21.14 7.47 -10.08
C GLU A 137 20.91 6.81 -11.45
N TYR A 138 20.21 5.66 -11.46
CA TYR A 138 19.87 4.97 -12.69
C TYR A 138 18.88 5.78 -13.55
N VAL A 139 17.87 6.35 -12.94
CA VAL A 139 16.88 7.21 -13.63
C VAL A 139 17.59 8.43 -14.23
N ASP A 140 18.46 9.10 -13.49
CA ASP A 140 19.24 10.24 -13.97
C ASP A 140 20.16 9.86 -15.13
N ALA A 141 20.77 8.68 -15.08
CA ALA A 141 21.62 8.18 -16.16
C ALA A 141 20.81 7.85 -17.44
N VAL A 142 19.61 7.33 -17.31
CA VAL A 142 18.68 7.14 -18.45
C VAL A 142 18.22 8.48 -19.01
N GLU A 143 17.84 9.40 -18.15
CA GLU A 143 17.34 10.72 -18.52
C GLU A 143 18.39 11.62 -19.19
N SER A 144 19.62 11.59 -18.69
CA SER A 144 20.73 12.32 -19.32
C SER A 144 21.18 11.69 -20.64
N GLY A 145 20.83 10.41 -20.86
CA GLY A 145 21.28 9.62 -22.00
C GLY A 145 22.69 9.04 -21.80
N ALA A 146 23.18 8.96 -20.57
CA ALA A 146 24.39 8.21 -20.22
C ALA A 146 24.15 6.71 -20.40
N ILE A 147 22.97 6.23 -20.04
CA ILE A 147 22.49 4.88 -20.39
C ILE A 147 21.69 4.96 -21.68
N ARG A 148 22.03 4.10 -22.64
CA ARG A 148 21.46 4.06 -23.97
C ARG A 148 21.05 2.65 -24.35
N GLY A 149 20.21 2.52 -25.36
CA GLY A 149 19.89 1.24 -25.98
C GLY A 149 21.09 0.60 -26.68
N SER A 150 20.92 -0.64 -27.13
CA SER A 150 21.98 -1.43 -27.78
C SER A 150 22.60 -0.77 -29.02
N GLY A 151 21.79 -0.01 -29.76
CA GLY A 151 22.22 0.78 -30.92
C GLY A 151 22.74 2.18 -30.61
N GLY A 152 22.96 2.52 -29.35
CA GLY A 152 23.40 3.85 -28.93
C GLY A 152 22.31 4.92 -28.89
N GLN A 153 21.05 4.56 -29.10
CA GLN A 153 19.91 5.46 -29.10
C GLN A 153 19.48 5.79 -27.66
N ARG A 154 18.91 6.98 -27.45
CA ARG A 154 18.28 7.33 -26.17
C ARG A 154 17.07 6.43 -25.91
N LEU A 155 16.93 6.00 -24.66
CA LEU A 155 15.78 5.24 -24.19
C LEU A 155 14.60 6.20 -24.00
N THR A 156 13.55 6.02 -24.77
CA THR A 156 12.35 6.88 -24.79
C THR A 156 11.06 6.11 -24.61
N GLU A 157 11.11 4.79 -24.72
CA GLU A 157 9.97 3.89 -24.58
C GLU A 157 10.14 3.04 -23.33
N ILE A 158 9.36 3.33 -22.29
CA ILE A 158 9.35 2.57 -21.03
C ILE A 158 8.23 1.54 -21.09
N VAL A 159 8.57 0.26 -21.03
CA VAL A 159 7.62 -0.85 -21.10
C VAL A 159 7.61 -1.57 -19.76
N ASN A 160 6.55 -1.37 -18.97
CA ASN A 160 6.33 -2.09 -17.72
C ASN A 160 5.63 -3.41 -18.01
N ILE A 161 6.23 -4.52 -17.62
CA ILE A 161 5.63 -5.87 -17.73
C ILE A 161 5.31 -6.36 -16.32
N GLY A 162 4.03 -6.51 -16.02
CA GLY A 162 3.63 -6.94 -14.68
C GLY A 162 2.13 -7.20 -14.60
N ILE A 163 1.71 -8.01 -13.63
CA ILE A 163 0.31 -8.39 -13.42
C ILE A 163 -0.11 -7.97 -12.00
N GLY A 164 -1.35 -7.51 -11.85
CA GLY A 164 -1.90 -7.13 -10.55
C GLY A 164 -1.15 -5.95 -9.93
N GLY A 165 -0.52 -6.14 -8.77
CA GLY A 165 0.22 -5.08 -8.06
C GLY A 165 1.40 -4.52 -8.85
N SER A 166 2.04 -5.34 -9.68
CA SER A 166 3.15 -4.92 -10.53
C SER A 166 2.70 -4.11 -11.76
N ASP A 167 1.41 -4.05 -12.06
CA ASP A 167 0.83 -3.25 -13.15
C ASP A 167 0.05 -2.05 -12.63
N LEU A 168 -0.90 -2.28 -11.71
CA LEU A 168 -1.88 -1.25 -11.31
C LEU A 168 -1.23 -0.01 -10.68
N GLY A 169 -0.21 -0.19 -9.84
CA GLY A 169 0.53 0.92 -9.22
C GLY A 169 1.28 1.76 -10.26
N PRO A 170 2.16 1.16 -11.08
CA PRO A 170 2.86 1.86 -12.17
C PRO A 170 1.93 2.56 -13.14
N VAL A 171 0.85 1.90 -13.60
CA VAL A 171 -0.14 2.51 -14.53
C VAL A 171 -0.86 3.68 -13.87
N MET A 172 -1.26 3.56 -12.62
CA MET A 172 -1.89 4.65 -11.87
C MET A 172 -0.95 5.86 -11.77
N ALA A 173 0.29 5.63 -11.37
CA ALA A 173 1.28 6.70 -11.23
C ALA A 173 1.59 7.36 -12.58
N ALA A 174 1.83 6.56 -13.63
CA ALA A 174 2.08 7.07 -14.97
C ALA A 174 0.92 7.93 -15.49
N LYS A 175 -0.32 7.48 -15.33
CA LYS A 175 -1.50 8.24 -15.77
C LYS A 175 -1.71 9.51 -14.94
N ALA A 176 -1.55 9.45 -13.64
CA ALA A 176 -1.72 10.60 -12.74
C ALA A 176 -0.67 11.69 -12.99
N LEU A 177 0.56 11.29 -13.31
CA LEU A 177 1.68 12.17 -13.56
C LEU A 177 1.88 12.51 -15.05
N ARG A 178 0.97 12.14 -15.92
CA ARG A 178 1.06 12.40 -17.37
C ARG A 178 1.37 13.87 -17.71
N PRO A 179 0.83 14.89 -17.04
CA PRO A 179 1.17 16.30 -17.32
C PRO A 179 2.65 16.64 -17.08
N TYR A 180 3.38 15.82 -16.35
CA TYR A 180 4.79 16.01 -16.00
C TYR A 180 5.73 15.12 -16.81
N TRP A 181 5.21 14.36 -17.76
CA TRP A 181 6.06 13.53 -18.61
C TRP A 181 7.02 14.40 -19.42
N LYS A 182 8.25 13.93 -19.56
CA LYS A 182 9.22 14.57 -20.44
C LYS A 182 8.82 14.37 -21.89
N GLU A 183 9.06 15.40 -22.70
CA GLU A 183 8.77 15.34 -24.12
C GLU A 183 9.54 14.18 -24.78
N GLY A 184 8.85 13.44 -25.64
CA GLY A 184 9.38 12.29 -26.35
C GLY A 184 9.46 10.99 -25.54
N VAL A 185 9.15 10.99 -24.24
CA VAL A 185 9.10 9.76 -23.43
C VAL A 185 7.68 9.19 -23.42
N ARG A 186 7.55 7.89 -23.65
CA ARG A 186 6.28 7.16 -23.65
C ARG A 186 6.32 6.00 -22.66
N PHE A 187 5.19 5.76 -21.99
CA PHE A 187 5.00 4.66 -21.06
C PHE A 187 3.98 3.67 -21.61
N HIS A 188 4.34 2.41 -21.61
CA HIS A 188 3.50 1.30 -22.02
C HIS A 188 3.40 0.28 -20.89
N SER A 189 2.26 -0.40 -20.79
CA SER A 189 2.04 -1.47 -19.82
C SER A 189 1.60 -2.73 -20.51
N VAL A 190 2.22 -3.85 -20.15
CA VAL A 190 1.82 -5.21 -20.55
C VAL A 190 1.40 -5.93 -19.28
N SER A 191 0.09 -6.11 -19.12
CA SER A 191 -0.52 -6.58 -17.88
C SER A 191 -1.15 -7.97 -17.97
N ASN A 192 -0.99 -8.65 -19.11
CA ASN A 192 -1.57 -9.97 -19.34
C ASN A 192 -0.51 -10.96 -19.84
N VAL A 193 -0.69 -12.26 -19.48
CA VAL A 193 0.08 -13.37 -20.04
C VAL A 193 -0.23 -13.65 -21.51
N ASP A 194 -1.30 -13.07 -22.05
CA ASP A 194 -1.61 -13.16 -23.46
C ASP A 194 -0.55 -12.43 -24.30
N GLY A 195 0.15 -13.21 -25.13
CA GLY A 195 1.21 -12.69 -25.99
C GLY A 195 0.76 -11.68 -27.03
N THR A 196 -0.54 -11.58 -27.33
CA THR A 196 -1.09 -10.64 -28.31
C THR A 196 -0.78 -9.20 -27.95
N GLN A 197 -0.97 -8.83 -26.67
CA GLN A 197 -0.68 -7.47 -26.19
C GLN A 197 0.80 -7.10 -26.43
N LEU A 198 1.71 -7.99 -26.11
CA LEU A 198 3.14 -7.78 -26.33
C LEU A 198 3.49 -7.78 -27.82
N ALA A 199 2.86 -8.65 -28.60
CA ALA A 199 3.08 -8.74 -30.04
C ALA A 199 2.64 -7.47 -30.78
N ASP A 200 1.50 -6.90 -30.40
CA ASP A 200 1.02 -5.65 -30.97
C ASP A 200 1.91 -4.47 -30.56
N LEU A 201 2.26 -4.38 -29.30
CA LEU A 201 3.18 -3.36 -28.80
C LEU A 201 4.55 -3.41 -29.54
N LYS A 202 5.08 -4.59 -29.82
CA LYS A 202 6.35 -4.77 -30.55
C LYS A 202 6.32 -4.22 -31.96
N LYS A 203 5.15 -4.16 -32.61
CA LYS A 203 5.01 -3.59 -33.95
C LYS A 203 5.14 -2.06 -33.98
N GLU A 204 4.77 -1.42 -32.86
CA GLU A 204 4.71 0.04 -32.75
C GLU A 204 6.00 0.66 -32.20
N LEU A 205 6.81 -0.14 -31.52
CA LEU A 205 7.96 0.36 -30.76
C LEU A 205 9.28 0.09 -31.49
N ASP A 206 10.15 1.10 -31.52
CA ASP A 206 11.54 0.95 -31.92
C ASP A 206 12.31 0.08 -30.91
N PRO A 207 12.85 -1.08 -31.27
CA PRO A 207 13.55 -1.97 -30.36
C PRO A 207 14.78 -1.34 -29.69
N GLU A 208 15.43 -0.38 -30.32
CA GLU A 208 16.65 0.25 -29.84
C GLU A 208 16.43 1.34 -28.79
N ARG A 209 15.17 1.76 -28.59
CA ARG A 209 14.78 2.85 -27.67
C ARG A 209 14.00 2.39 -26.46
N LYS A 210 13.90 1.08 -26.24
CA LYS A 210 13.07 0.49 -25.17
C LYS A 210 13.85 0.19 -23.90
N LEU A 211 13.22 0.53 -22.78
CA LEU A 211 13.58 0.05 -21.46
C LEU A 211 12.45 -0.85 -20.94
N PHE A 212 12.73 -2.11 -20.69
CA PHE A 212 11.80 -3.03 -20.05
C PHE A 212 11.99 -3.00 -18.55
N VAL A 213 10.89 -2.88 -17.82
CA VAL A 213 10.80 -3.00 -16.37
C VAL A 213 9.91 -4.20 -16.05
N ILE A 214 10.44 -5.20 -15.34
CA ILE A 214 9.78 -6.49 -15.07
C ILE A 214 9.74 -6.73 -13.56
#